data_123f959bf31cf98feb80d50a34be0ebd
#
_entry.id   123f959bf31cf98feb80d50a34be0ebd
#
_cell.length_a   1.000
_cell.length_b   1.000
_cell.length_c   1.000
_cell.angle_alpha   90.00
_cell.angle_beta   90.00
_cell.angle_gamma   90.00
#
_symmetry.space_group_name_H-M   'P 1'
#
loop_
_entity.id
_entity.type
_entity.pdbx_description
1 polymer ?
#
loop_
_entity_poly.entity_id
_entity_poly.type
_entity_poly.pdbx_seq_one_letter_code
_entity_poly.pdbx_strand_id
1 'polypeptide(L)'
;MNQPTLVLVHGALTDASVWRRVSARLQDAGHTVIAPSLPMRDFDGDVAYLGRFLGTLTGPLVVAAHSYAGSVISAPAALTDAVRSPVFVTAFQQDAGERAGALTGTFPGSLLIPENLVVREYPGGAEIYLRPDKFGEVYAGDASARDRKTLAAAQKPFNPVTLEGSFADAASWHRLPSWTVVSTRDNSIPTEAQRWMA
;
A
#
# COMPACT_ATOMS: atom_id res chain seq x y z
N MET A 1 -24.51 -17.20 -3.19
CA MET A 1 -23.21 -16.70 -3.73
C MET A 1 -22.21 -16.77 -2.58
N ASN A 2 -21.02 -17.35 -2.79
CA ASN A 2 -20.01 -17.36 -1.75
C ASN A 2 -19.54 -15.93 -1.46
N GLN A 3 -19.44 -15.57 -0.19
CA GLN A 3 -18.85 -14.27 0.20
C GLN A 3 -17.41 -14.19 -0.28
N PRO A 4 -16.93 -13.01 -0.75
CA PRO A 4 -15.56 -12.86 -1.18
C PRO A 4 -14.60 -12.94 0.02
N THR A 5 -13.41 -13.49 -0.22
CA THR A 5 -12.29 -13.34 0.70
C THR A 5 -11.70 -11.93 0.54
N LEU A 6 -11.48 -11.26 1.65
CA LEU A 6 -10.90 -9.91 1.70
C LEU A 6 -9.39 -10.05 1.88
N VAL A 7 -8.62 -9.56 0.90
CA VAL A 7 -7.16 -9.56 0.95
C VAL A 7 -6.68 -8.14 1.23
N LEU A 8 -5.98 -7.93 2.35
CA LEU A 8 -5.56 -6.61 2.82
C LEU A 8 -4.05 -6.46 2.66
N VAL A 9 -3.62 -5.59 1.73
CA VAL A 9 -2.22 -5.43 1.35
C VAL A 9 -1.67 -4.14 1.95
N HIS A 10 -0.59 -4.27 2.75
CA HIS A 10 0.04 -3.14 3.44
C HIS A 10 0.93 -2.29 2.52
N GLY A 11 1.12 -1.03 2.86
CA GLY A 11 2.03 -0.11 2.19
C GLY A 11 3.47 -0.15 2.71
N ALA A 12 4.30 0.77 2.21
CA ALA A 12 5.66 0.99 2.69
C ALA A 12 5.67 1.40 4.17
N LEU A 13 6.80 1.18 4.85
CA LEU A 13 7.04 1.54 6.26
C LEU A 13 6.20 0.74 7.28
N THR A 14 5.34 -0.17 6.83
CA THR A 14 4.51 -1.04 7.67
C THR A 14 4.47 -2.46 7.13
N ASP A 15 3.96 -3.37 7.92
CA ASP A 15 3.68 -4.75 7.53
C ASP A 15 2.17 -5.07 7.62
N ALA A 16 1.82 -6.32 7.46
CA ALA A 16 0.43 -6.81 7.50
C ALA A 16 -0.30 -6.44 8.81
N SER A 17 0.42 -6.19 9.91
CA SER A 17 -0.18 -5.84 11.20
C SER A 17 -0.84 -4.46 11.23
N VAL A 18 -0.57 -3.59 10.24
CA VAL A 18 -1.28 -2.31 10.08
C VAL A 18 -2.79 -2.52 9.95
N TRP A 19 -3.18 -3.64 9.37
CA TRP A 19 -4.57 -4.02 9.16
C TRP A 19 -5.27 -4.65 10.36
N ARG A 20 -4.56 -4.91 11.48
CA ARG A 20 -5.11 -5.69 12.62
C ARG A 20 -6.48 -5.24 13.12
N ARG A 21 -6.72 -3.92 13.19
CA ARG A 21 -8.00 -3.37 13.66
C ARG A 21 -9.12 -3.53 12.62
N VAL A 22 -8.78 -3.39 11.35
CA VAL A 22 -9.71 -3.59 10.24
C VAL A 22 -10.02 -5.08 10.11
N SER A 23 -9.00 -5.93 10.14
CA SER A 23 -9.16 -7.39 10.08
C SER A 23 -10.10 -7.91 11.16
N ALA A 24 -9.92 -7.48 12.42
CA ALA A 24 -10.79 -7.88 13.51
C ALA A 24 -12.26 -7.51 13.23
N ARG A 25 -12.52 -6.26 12.83
CA ARG A 25 -13.89 -5.80 12.53
C ARG A 25 -14.53 -6.55 11.36
N LEU A 26 -13.76 -6.84 10.31
CA LEU A 26 -14.25 -7.61 9.17
C LEU A 26 -14.51 -9.07 9.53
N GLN A 27 -13.66 -9.67 10.37
CA GLN A 27 -13.88 -11.02 10.91
C GLN A 27 -15.10 -11.10 11.83
N ASP A 28 -15.29 -10.11 12.71
CA ASP A 28 -16.48 -9.98 13.55
C ASP A 28 -17.77 -9.84 12.71
N ALA A 29 -17.65 -9.24 11.51
CA ALA A 29 -18.74 -9.15 10.53
C ALA A 29 -18.92 -10.43 9.69
N GLY A 30 -18.15 -11.49 9.95
CA GLY A 30 -18.27 -12.79 9.29
C GLY A 30 -17.47 -12.92 7.99
N HIS A 31 -16.56 -12.00 7.68
CA HIS A 31 -15.73 -12.09 6.47
C HIS A 31 -14.47 -12.93 6.70
N THR A 32 -14.07 -13.66 5.65
CA THR A 32 -12.72 -14.25 5.59
C THR A 32 -11.71 -13.16 5.22
N VAL A 33 -10.67 -12.98 6.04
CA VAL A 33 -9.66 -11.93 5.85
C VAL A 33 -8.27 -12.55 5.83
N ILE A 34 -7.45 -12.14 4.86
CA ILE A 34 -6.05 -12.53 4.73
C ILE A 34 -5.23 -11.27 4.48
N ALA A 35 -4.07 -11.14 5.14
CA ALA A 35 -3.18 -10.01 4.96
C ALA A 35 -1.75 -10.51 4.63
N PRO A 36 -1.38 -10.58 3.33
CA PRO A 36 -0.03 -10.94 2.92
C PRO A 36 0.98 -9.84 3.25
N SER A 37 2.26 -10.21 3.36
CA SER A 37 3.35 -9.27 3.58
C SER A 37 4.19 -9.13 2.31
N LEU A 38 4.11 -7.98 1.63
CA LEU A 38 4.91 -7.69 0.44
C LEU A 38 6.41 -7.73 0.75
N PRO A 39 7.25 -8.23 -0.17
CA PRO A 39 8.71 -8.23 -0.01
C PRO A 39 9.33 -6.85 0.17
N MET A 40 8.86 -5.82 -0.54
CA MET A 40 9.34 -4.43 -0.50
C MET A 40 10.78 -4.26 -0.98
N ARG A 41 11.21 -5.06 -1.97
CA ARG A 41 12.56 -4.99 -2.53
C ARG A 41 12.62 -4.32 -3.89
N ASP A 42 11.64 -4.58 -4.74
CA ASP A 42 11.42 -3.94 -6.03
C ASP A 42 9.94 -4.07 -6.42
N PHE A 43 9.49 -3.22 -7.33
CA PHE A 43 8.09 -3.17 -7.74
C PHE A 43 7.64 -4.45 -8.46
N ASP A 44 8.43 -4.92 -9.41
CA ASP A 44 8.08 -6.10 -10.22
C ASP A 44 8.03 -7.36 -9.36
N GLY A 45 8.93 -7.46 -8.38
CA GLY A 45 8.93 -8.53 -7.38
C GLY A 45 7.68 -8.50 -6.51
N ASP A 46 7.22 -7.32 -6.06
CA ASP A 46 6.01 -7.16 -5.28
C ASP A 46 4.75 -7.49 -6.11
N VAL A 47 4.69 -7.06 -7.38
CA VAL A 47 3.63 -7.41 -8.33
C VAL A 47 3.57 -8.91 -8.55
N ALA A 48 4.71 -9.54 -8.86
CA ALA A 48 4.78 -10.99 -9.09
C ALA A 48 4.44 -11.79 -7.83
N TYR A 49 4.91 -11.34 -6.66
CA TYR A 49 4.58 -11.96 -5.38
C TYR A 49 3.06 -11.94 -5.13
N LEU A 50 2.44 -10.77 -5.26
CA LEU A 50 1.00 -10.63 -5.00
C LEU A 50 0.18 -11.47 -5.99
N GLY A 51 0.50 -11.44 -7.28
CA GLY A 51 -0.18 -12.24 -8.30
C GLY A 51 -0.11 -13.74 -8.01
N ARG A 52 1.07 -14.24 -7.63
CA ARG A 52 1.23 -15.65 -7.23
C ARG A 52 0.48 -15.98 -5.95
N PHE A 53 0.53 -15.09 -4.95
CA PHE A 53 -0.20 -15.27 -3.71
C PHE A 53 -1.71 -15.35 -3.96
N LEU A 54 -2.29 -14.41 -4.71
CA LEU A 54 -3.71 -14.42 -5.06
C LEU A 54 -4.10 -15.68 -5.86
N GLY A 55 -3.20 -16.17 -6.71
CA GLY A 55 -3.39 -17.41 -7.46
C GLY A 55 -3.52 -18.67 -6.62
N THR A 56 -3.09 -18.64 -5.34
CA THR A 56 -3.29 -19.76 -4.39
C THR A 56 -4.65 -19.75 -3.70
N LEU A 57 -5.41 -18.66 -3.85
CA LEU A 57 -6.70 -18.49 -3.20
C LEU A 57 -7.84 -18.92 -4.13
N THR A 58 -8.89 -19.49 -3.56
CA THR A 58 -10.07 -19.94 -4.30
C THR A 58 -11.27 -19.07 -4.00
N GLY A 59 -12.18 -18.94 -4.97
CA GLY A 59 -13.40 -18.14 -4.86
C GLY A 59 -13.19 -16.66 -5.19
N PRO A 60 -14.24 -15.83 -5.07
CA PRO A 60 -14.16 -14.41 -5.38
C PRO A 60 -13.28 -13.68 -4.32
N LEU A 61 -12.47 -12.74 -4.80
CA LEU A 61 -11.57 -11.93 -3.98
C LEU A 61 -11.94 -10.45 -4.07
N VAL A 62 -11.79 -9.72 -2.97
CA VAL A 62 -11.69 -8.26 -2.94
C VAL A 62 -10.33 -7.92 -2.36
N VAL A 63 -9.56 -7.11 -3.07
CA VAL A 63 -8.19 -6.75 -2.68
C VAL A 63 -8.14 -5.29 -2.25
N ALA A 64 -7.94 -5.04 -0.97
CA ALA A 64 -7.77 -3.69 -0.44
C ALA A 64 -6.27 -3.41 -0.22
N ALA A 65 -5.80 -2.31 -0.78
CA ALA A 65 -4.39 -1.91 -0.73
C ALA A 65 -4.24 -0.54 -0.09
N HIS A 66 -3.25 -0.42 0.80
CA HIS A 66 -2.90 0.82 1.46
C HIS A 66 -1.63 1.43 0.85
N SER A 67 -1.63 2.75 0.64
CA SER A 67 -0.43 3.50 0.26
C SER A 67 0.27 2.92 -1.00
N TYR A 68 1.57 2.60 -0.93
CA TYR A 68 2.34 1.98 -2.01
C TYR A 68 1.70 0.72 -2.61
N ALA A 69 1.03 -0.10 -1.80
CA ALA A 69 0.39 -1.30 -2.33
C ALA A 69 -0.72 -0.99 -3.35
N GLY A 70 -1.24 0.23 -3.37
CA GLY A 70 -2.13 0.70 -4.43
C GLY A 70 -1.46 0.70 -5.80
N SER A 71 -0.20 1.15 -5.89
CA SER A 71 0.59 1.02 -7.13
C SER A 71 0.72 -0.44 -7.57
N VAL A 72 0.95 -1.35 -6.61
CA VAL A 72 1.08 -2.79 -6.90
C VAL A 72 -0.22 -3.36 -7.47
N ILE A 73 -1.38 -3.09 -6.83
CA ILE A 73 -2.67 -3.59 -7.33
C ILE A 73 -3.18 -2.86 -8.57
N SER A 74 -2.63 -1.70 -8.91
CA SER A 74 -2.89 -1.02 -10.18
C SER A 74 -2.31 -1.80 -11.36
N ALA A 75 -1.16 -2.46 -11.17
CA ALA A 75 -0.56 -3.32 -12.20
C ALA A 75 -1.43 -4.55 -12.47
N PRO A 76 -1.89 -4.79 -13.71
CA PRO A 76 -2.79 -5.90 -14.04
C PRO A 76 -2.22 -7.27 -13.66
N ALA A 77 -0.88 -7.42 -13.76
CA ALA A 77 -0.19 -8.66 -13.44
C ALA A 77 -0.23 -9.05 -11.95
N ALA A 78 -0.54 -8.09 -11.05
CA ALA A 78 -0.72 -8.37 -9.63
C ALA A 78 -2.08 -9.03 -9.31
N LEU A 79 -3.05 -8.96 -10.21
CA LEU A 79 -4.40 -9.44 -9.96
C LEU A 79 -4.71 -10.69 -10.80
N THR A 80 -5.59 -11.53 -10.28
CA THR A 80 -6.10 -12.73 -10.95
C THR A 80 -7.55 -12.55 -11.34
N ASP A 81 -8.07 -13.41 -12.20
CA ASP A 81 -9.50 -13.41 -12.60
C ASP A 81 -10.47 -13.64 -11.45
N ALA A 82 -9.98 -14.11 -10.30
CA ALA A 82 -10.78 -14.24 -9.09
C ALA A 82 -11.09 -12.89 -8.42
N VAL A 83 -10.29 -11.84 -8.70
CA VAL A 83 -10.48 -10.51 -8.12
C VAL A 83 -11.70 -9.83 -8.75
N ARG A 84 -12.62 -9.42 -7.89
CA ARG A 84 -13.86 -8.74 -8.29
C ARG A 84 -13.78 -7.24 -8.18
N SER A 85 -12.97 -6.74 -7.24
CA SER A 85 -12.83 -5.31 -6.99
C SER A 85 -11.52 -5.00 -6.29
N PRO A 86 -10.67 -4.12 -6.81
CA PRO A 86 -9.63 -3.46 -6.07
C PRO A 86 -10.23 -2.33 -5.21
N VAL A 87 -9.67 -2.15 -4.00
CA VAL A 87 -10.03 -1.07 -3.09
C VAL A 87 -8.76 -0.32 -2.69
N PHE A 88 -8.69 0.95 -3.03
CA PHE A 88 -7.57 1.84 -2.74
C PHE A 88 -7.84 2.58 -1.44
N VAL A 89 -7.05 2.34 -0.41
CA VAL A 89 -7.23 2.96 0.91
C VAL A 89 -6.06 3.90 1.18
N THR A 90 -6.30 5.21 1.03
CA THR A 90 -5.22 6.21 1.18
C THR A 90 -3.99 5.79 0.38
N ALA A 91 -4.17 5.53 -0.90
CA ALA A 91 -3.22 4.77 -1.71
C ALA A 91 -2.93 5.45 -3.05
N PHE A 92 -1.78 5.09 -3.63
CA PHE A 92 -1.51 5.41 -5.03
C PHE A 92 -2.44 4.58 -5.92
N GLN A 93 -3.14 5.25 -6.83
CA GLN A 93 -3.96 4.63 -7.88
C GLN A 93 -3.29 4.97 -9.21
N GLN A 94 -2.14 4.33 -9.42
CA GLN A 94 -1.21 4.58 -10.51
C GLN A 94 -1.80 4.11 -11.85
N ASP A 95 -1.62 4.91 -12.91
CA ASP A 95 -1.95 4.50 -14.28
C ASP A 95 -0.71 4.00 -15.04
N ALA A 96 -0.91 3.49 -16.25
CA ALA A 96 0.16 3.00 -17.10
C ALA A 96 1.23 4.08 -17.35
N GLY A 97 2.49 3.71 -17.18
CA GLY A 97 3.64 4.61 -17.34
C GLY A 97 3.91 5.54 -16.15
N GLU A 98 3.01 5.67 -15.20
CA GLU A 98 3.23 6.46 -13.98
C GLU A 98 4.12 5.73 -12.98
N ARG A 99 4.66 6.49 -12.01
CA ARG A 99 5.48 6.00 -10.91
C ARG A 99 5.07 6.66 -9.60
N ALA A 100 5.00 5.88 -8.53
CA ALA A 100 4.61 6.40 -7.21
C ALA A 100 5.53 7.53 -6.73
N GLY A 101 6.85 7.41 -7.00
CA GLY A 101 7.82 8.45 -6.66
C GLY A 101 7.54 9.77 -7.36
N ALA A 102 7.22 9.75 -8.65
CA ALA A 102 6.85 10.94 -9.41
C ALA A 102 5.53 11.55 -8.92
N LEU A 103 4.51 10.71 -8.68
CA LEU A 103 3.22 11.15 -8.16
C LEU A 103 3.34 11.84 -6.80
N THR A 104 4.21 11.33 -5.92
CA THR A 104 4.49 11.97 -4.61
C THR A 104 5.02 13.39 -4.78
N GLY A 105 5.88 13.62 -5.77
CA GLY A 105 6.48 14.94 -6.06
C GLY A 105 5.55 15.94 -6.77
N THR A 106 4.46 15.47 -7.37
CA THR A 106 3.55 16.32 -8.16
C THR A 106 2.68 17.22 -7.28
N PHE A 107 2.33 16.77 -6.09
CA PHE A 107 1.44 17.51 -5.18
C PHE A 107 2.18 17.95 -3.92
N PRO A 108 2.06 19.23 -3.49
CA PRO A 108 2.69 19.70 -2.28
C PRO A 108 2.02 19.14 -1.02
N GLY A 109 2.77 19.07 0.08
CA GLY A 109 2.24 18.73 1.41
C GLY A 109 2.67 17.38 1.96
N SER A 110 3.35 16.53 1.18
CA SER A 110 3.95 15.30 1.72
C SER A 110 5.08 15.64 2.69
N LEU A 111 5.08 14.99 3.84
CA LEU A 111 6.20 14.99 4.79
C LEU A 111 7.13 13.76 4.63
N LEU A 112 6.89 12.92 3.62
CA LEU A 112 7.85 11.89 3.20
C LEU A 112 8.98 12.52 2.38
N ILE A 113 9.72 13.41 3.03
CA ILE A 113 10.84 14.17 2.47
C ILE A 113 12.18 13.62 2.99
N PRO A 114 13.30 13.83 2.28
CA PRO A 114 14.60 13.28 2.66
C PRO A 114 15.00 13.56 4.10
N GLU A 115 14.68 14.76 4.64
CA GLU A 115 14.99 15.17 6.00
C GLU A 115 14.32 14.33 7.09
N ASN A 116 13.19 13.70 6.76
CA ASN A 116 12.42 12.84 7.63
C ASN A 116 12.76 11.35 7.47
N LEU A 117 13.62 10.99 6.50
CA LEU A 117 13.97 9.63 6.19
C LEU A 117 15.36 9.24 6.70
N VAL A 118 15.55 7.95 6.91
CA VAL A 118 16.84 7.33 7.23
C VAL A 118 17.12 6.24 6.22
N VAL A 119 18.23 6.36 5.50
CA VAL A 119 18.70 5.32 4.58
C VAL A 119 19.64 4.39 5.33
N ARG A 120 19.46 3.09 5.20
CA ARG A 120 20.36 2.05 5.70
C ARG A 120 20.81 1.17 4.56
N GLU A 121 22.11 1.04 4.40
CA GLU A 121 22.70 0.17 3.39
C GLU A 121 22.78 -1.26 3.90
N TYR A 122 22.62 -2.22 2.98
CA TYR A 122 22.86 -3.65 3.19
C TYR A 122 23.54 -4.25 1.96
N PRO A 123 24.15 -5.44 2.03
CA PRO A 123 24.77 -6.07 0.86
C PRO A 123 23.77 -6.25 -0.29
N GLY A 124 23.99 -5.50 -1.38
CA GLY A 124 23.14 -5.54 -2.57
C GLY A 124 22.04 -4.48 -2.65
N GLY A 125 21.98 -3.51 -1.70
CA GLY A 125 20.99 -2.45 -1.79
C GLY A 125 20.93 -1.49 -0.60
N ALA A 126 19.86 -0.72 -0.57
CA ALA A 126 19.54 0.18 0.52
C ALA A 126 18.05 0.04 0.90
N GLU A 127 17.72 0.43 2.10
CA GLU A 127 16.35 0.48 2.58
C GLU A 127 16.07 1.78 3.33
N ILE A 128 14.84 2.23 3.22
CA ILE A 128 14.38 3.49 3.80
C ILE A 128 13.50 3.22 5.01
N TYR A 129 13.77 3.95 6.07
CA TYR A 129 12.94 4.10 7.26
C TYR A 129 12.51 5.55 7.41
N LEU A 130 11.36 5.78 8.00
CA LEU A 130 10.99 7.08 8.52
C LEU A 130 11.66 7.29 9.88
N ARG A 131 12.19 8.47 10.13
CA ARG A 131 12.76 8.82 11.44
C ARG A 131 11.75 8.52 12.56
N PRO A 132 12.14 7.83 13.65
CA PRO A 132 11.19 7.44 14.71
C PRO A 132 10.50 8.62 15.39
N ASP A 133 11.19 9.77 15.52
CA ASP A 133 10.62 11.02 16.08
C ASP A 133 9.61 11.69 15.14
N LYS A 134 9.66 11.40 13.84
CA LYS A 134 8.75 11.90 12.80
C LYS A 134 7.61 10.95 12.47
N PHE A 135 7.72 9.68 12.83
CA PHE A 135 6.74 8.65 12.45
C PHE A 135 5.31 9.00 12.85
N GLY A 136 5.13 9.54 14.06
CA GLY A 136 3.81 9.94 14.54
C GLY A 136 3.19 11.05 13.70
N GLU A 137 3.96 12.06 13.35
CA GLU A 137 3.51 13.21 12.57
C GLU A 137 3.18 12.82 11.13
N VAL A 138 4.04 12.03 10.51
CA VAL A 138 3.96 11.70 9.07
C VAL A 138 2.97 10.57 8.80
N TYR A 139 2.97 9.52 9.63
CA TYR A 139 2.32 8.26 9.30
C TYR A 139 1.20 7.83 10.25
N ALA A 140 1.18 8.31 11.49
CA ALA A 140 0.26 7.86 12.53
C ALA A 140 -0.30 9.02 13.36
N GLY A 141 -0.79 10.07 12.69
CA GLY A 141 -1.19 11.33 13.30
C GLY A 141 -2.30 11.23 14.35
N ASP A 142 -3.20 10.28 14.22
CA ASP A 142 -4.33 10.04 15.13
C ASP A 142 -4.08 8.91 16.15
N ALA A 143 -2.92 8.23 16.08
CA ALA A 143 -2.57 7.16 17.00
C ALA A 143 -2.16 7.72 18.38
N SER A 144 -2.32 6.91 19.44
CA SER A 144 -1.84 7.26 20.78
C SER A 144 -0.31 7.42 20.80
N ALA A 145 0.23 8.21 21.72
CA ALA A 145 1.67 8.38 21.87
C ALA A 145 2.42 7.03 22.06
N ARG A 146 1.78 6.08 22.74
CA ARG A 146 2.29 4.71 22.91
C ARG A 146 2.32 3.96 21.58
N ASP A 147 1.21 3.99 20.84
CA ASP A 147 1.11 3.30 19.55
C ASP A 147 2.09 3.88 18.52
N ARG A 148 2.25 5.21 18.47
CA ARG A 148 3.24 5.87 17.60
C ARG A 148 4.66 5.34 17.83
N LYS A 149 5.07 5.21 19.09
CA LYS A 149 6.40 4.67 19.45
C LYS A 149 6.54 3.20 19.03
N THR A 150 5.52 2.39 19.28
CA THR A 150 5.53 0.96 18.92
C THR A 150 5.56 0.77 17.42
N LEU A 151 4.72 1.50 16.67
CA LEU A 151 4.69 1.45 15.20
C LEU A 151 6.01 1.94 14.60
N ALA A 152 6.61 3.02 15.13
CA ALA A 152 7.91 3.50 14.68
C ALA A 152 9.03 2.48 14.89
N ALA A 153 8.97 1.69 15.97
CA ALA A 153 9.96 0.64 16.23
C ALA A 153 9.76 -0.60 15.34
N ALA A 154 8.52 -0.86 14.91
CA ALA A 154 8.13 -2.03 14.11
C ALA A 154 8.04 -1.73 12.60
N GLN A 155 8.63 -0.63 12.14
CA GLN A 155 8.63 -0.30 10.71
C GLN A 155 9.19 -1.44 9.88
N LYS A 156 8.49 -1.80 8.80
CA LYS A 156 9.06 -2.59 7.72
C LYS A 156 9.65 -1.64 6.69
N PRO A 157 10.96 -1.61 6.51
CA PRO A 157 11.58 -0.74 5.51
C PRO A 157 11.26 -1.22 4.09
N PHE A 158 11.47 -0.33 3.14
CA PHE A 158 11.35 -0.62 1.72
C PHE A 158 12.59 -0.16 0.96
N ASN A 159 12.91 -0.84 -0.13
CA ASN A 159 13.94 -0.36 -1.05
C ASN A 159 13.36 0.80 -1.88
N PRO A 160 14.06 1.95 -2.01
CA PRO A 160 13.57 3.10 -2.76
C PRO A 160 13.20 2.80 -4.22
N VAL A 161 13.81 1.79 -4.85
CA VAL A 161 13.47 1.40 -6.23
C VAL A 161 12.03 0.92 -6.38
N THR A 162 11.35 0.53 -5.31
CA THR A 162 9.93 0.17 -5.35
C THR A 162 9.04 1.31 -5.84
N LEU A 163 9.40 2.56 -5.54
CA LEU A 163 8.66 3.75 -5.93
C LEU A 163 8.90 4.18 -7.38
N GLU A 164 9.91 3.60 -8.03
CA GLU A 164 10.28 3.89 -9.43
C GLU A 164 9.66 2.92 -10.43
N GLY A 165 8.95 1.89 -9.94
CA GLY A 165 8.29 0.92 -10.79
C GLY A 165 7.09 1.46 -11.54
N SER A 166 6.89 0.96 -12.75
CA SER A 166 5.74 1.27 -13.62
C SER A 166 5.32 0.04 -14.40
N PHE A 167 4.18 0.11 -15.04
CA PHE A 167 3.66 -0.94 -15.95
C PHE A 167 3.13 -0.29 -17.23
N ALA A 168 3.05 -1.06 -18.33
CA ALA A 168 2.67 -0.56 -19.65
C ALA A 168 1.19 -0.83 -20.00
N ASP A 169 0.61 -1.89 -19.45
CA ASP A 169 -0.77 -2.27 -19.75
C ASP A 169 -1.76 -1.34 -19.02
N ALA A 170 -3.00 -1.28 -19.51
CA ALA A 170 -4.06 -0.53 -18.85
C ALA A 170 -4.25 -0.97 -17.39
N ALA A 171 -4.28 -0.01 -16.47
CA ALA A 171 -4.39 -0.28 -15.04
C ALA A 171 -5.62 -1.15 -14.70
N SER A 172 -5.50 -1.94 -13.65
CA SER A 172 -6.54 -2.89 -13.20
C SER A 172 -7.90 -2.22 -12.97
N TRP A 173 -7.88 -1.00 -12.46
CA TRP A 173 -9.06 -0.21 -12.12
C TRP A 173 -9.80 0.36 -13.35
N HIS A 174 -9.20 0.31 -14.54
CA HIS A 174 -9.93 0.58 -15.79
C HIS A 174 -10.85 -0.58 -16.20
N ARG A 175 -10.60 -1.78 -15.71
CA ARG A 175 -11.32 -3.01 -16.10
C ARG A 175 -12.21 -3.57 -15.00
N LEU A 176 -11.95 -3.22 -13.74
CA LEU A 176 -12.68 -3.73 -12.59
C LEU A 176 -13.37 -2.59 -11.85
N PRO A 177 -14.60 -2.79 -11.36
CA PRO A 177 -15.22 -1.82 -10.46
C PRO A 177 -14.31 -1.61 -9.25
N SER A 178 -13.89 -0.37 -9.02
CA SER A 178 -12.93 -0.01 -7.98
C SER A 178 -13.53 0.99 -6.98
N TRP A 179 -12.93 1.04 -5.81
CA TRP A 179 -13.32 1.95 -4.73
C TRP A 179 -12.09 2.65 -4.18
N THR A 180 -12.24 3.94 -3.90
CA THR A 180 -11.16 4.73 -3.31
C THR A 180 -11.62 5.38 -2.01
N VAL A 181 -10.86 5.14 -0.95
CA VAL A 181 -11.02 5.80 0.35
C VAL A 181 -9.96 6.90 0.45
N VAL A 182 -10.41 8.15 0.33
CA VAL A 182 -9.55 9.34 0.36
C VAL A 182 -9.43 9.84 1.80
N SER A 183 -8.21 9.96 2.29
CA SER A 183 -7.91 10.58 3.58
C SER A 183 -7.89 12.11 3.46
N THR A 184 -8.61 12.80 4.34
CA THR A 184 -8.70 14.28 4.30
C THR A 184 -7.59 14.99 5.09
N ARG A 185 -6.79 14.24 5.85
CA ARG A 185 -5.66 14.73 6.65
C ARG A 185 -4.52 13.73 6.58
N ASP A 186 -3.82 13.72 5.46
CA ASP A 186 -2.73 12.80 5.17
C ASP A 186 -1.44 13.58 4.94
N ASN A 187 -0.43 13.28 5.72
CA ASN A 187 0.89 13.89 5.63
C ASN A 187 1.88 13.05 4.79
N SER A 188 1.44 11.92 4.26
CA SER A 188 2.25 11.03 3.41
C SER A 188 1.86 11.16 1.94
N ILE A 189 0.58 10.93 1.62
CA ILE A 189 0.02 11.13 0.27
C ILE A 189 -1.00 12.26 0.37
N PRO A 190 -0.69 13.47 -0.12
CA PRO A 190 -1.60 14.61 0.01
C PRO A 190 -3.00 14.30 -0.50
N THR A 191 -4.02 14.82 0.19
CA THR A 191 -5.43 14.60 -0.17
C THR A 191 -5.74 14.94 -1.63
N GLU A 192 -5.13 16.01 -2.14
CA GLU A 192 -5.30 16.43 -3.55
C GLU A 192 -4.70 15.40 -4.52
N ALA A 193 -3.56 14.78 -4.17
CA ALA A 193 -2.99 13.69 -4.95
C ALA A 193 -3.95 12.49 -5.00
N GLN A 194 -4.49 12.08 -3.85
CA GLN A 194 -5.45 10.98 -3.76
C GLN A 194 -6.70 11.24 -4.59
N ARG A 195 -7.24 12.47 -4.57
CA ARG A 195 -8.42 12.84 -5.36
C ARG A 195 -8.13 12.90 -6.86
N TRP A 196 -6.92 13.34 -7.22
CA TRP A 196 -6.53 13.43 -8.63
C TRP A 196 -6.37 12.04 -9.26
N MET A 197 -5.86 11.07 -8.48
CA MET A 197 -5.70 9.69 -8.92
C MET A 197 -7.03 8.89 -8.95
N ALA A 198 -8.05 9.29 -8.17
CA ALA A 198 -9.35 8.61 -8.06
C ALA A 198 -10.35 9.05 -9.15
#